data_ffc07783baeda3ed82c6278fed85b6cc
#
_entry.id   ffc07783baeda3ed82c6278fed85b6cc
#
_cell.length_a   1.000
_cell.length_b   1.000
_cell.length_c   1.000
_cell.angle_alpha   90.00
_cell.angle_beta   90.00
_cell.angle_gamma   90.00
#
_symmetry.space_group_name_H-M   'P 1'
#
loop_
_entity.id
_entity.type
_entity.pdbx_description
1 polymer ?
#
loop_
_entity_poly.entity_id
_entity_poly.type
_entity_poly.pdbx_seq_one_letter_code
_entity_poly.pdbx_strand_id
1 'polypeptide(L)'
;MYAVLKFLVRLYFRILYNLHFEGKENIPKDTTVIYAPNHRSYTDPPLVACGARGKISFMAKEELFKNKLFAWLISSLGAFPVARGKGDTGAIDKSIEALNNNRNFMIFPEGTCSKDGKVGRGHTGAALIAARSGKPVIPVGVCYGEKLKFRTKLIVKYGEPIYPQDYVDSQEDPNPRQLVKLKKRYMDDIKALVEGTPEPSQDTVTQQDENKEAADE
;
A
#
# COMPACT_ATOMS: atom_id res chain seq x y z
N MET A 1 6.05 16.09 -13.61
CA MET A 1 4.67 15.54 -13.70
C MET A 1 4.32 14.66 -12.49
N TYR A 2 5.01 13.55 -12.17
CA TYR A 2 4.70 12.66 -11.04
C TYR A 2 4.55 13.39 -9.68
N ALA A 3 5.49 14.29 -9.34
CA ALA A 3 5.46 15.02 -8.06
C ALA A 3 4.25 15.96 -7.94
N VAL A 4 3.89 16.64 -9.03
CA VAL A 4 2.70 17.52 -9.08
C VAL A 4 1.43 16.70 -8.91
N LEU A 5 1.31 15.59 -9.64
CA LEU A 5 0.14 14.71 -9.55
C LEU A 5 0.02 14.09 -8.14
N LYS A 6 1.13 13.63 -7.56
CA LYS A 6 1.17 13.14 -6.18
C LYS A 6 0.74 14.21 -5.18
N PHE A 7 1.17 15.45 -5.36
CA PHE A 7 0.77 16.59 -4.52
C PHE A 7 -0.73 16.85 -4.62
N LEU A 8 -1.29 16.90 -5.84
CA LEU A 8 -2.74 17.12 -6.06
C LEU A 8 -3.58 15.99 -5.45
N VAL A 9 -3.17 14.74 -5.64
CA VAL A 9 -3.85 13.58 -5.04
C VAL A 9 -3.78 13.64 -3.52
N ARG A 10 -2.63 14.00 -2.94
CA ARG A 10 -2.49 14.17 -1.49
C ARG A 10 -3.37 15.31 -0.95
N LEU A 11 -3.44 16.44 -1.67
CA LEU A 11 -4.30 17.56 -1.31
C LEU A 11 -5.78 17.14 -1.35
N TYR A 12 -6.21 16.47 -2.41
CA TYR A 12 -7.56 15.91 -2.54
C TYR A 12 -7.92 15.01 -1.35
N PHE A 13 -7.07 14.05 -0.99
CA PHE A 13 -7.33 13.18 0.14
C PHE A 13 -7.31 13.92 1.49
N ARG A 14 -6.49 14.96 1.65
CA ARG A 14 -6.50 15.78 2.87
C ARG A 14 -7.76 16.61 3.03
N ILE A 15 -8.36 17.06 1.93
CA ILE A 15 -9.63 17.79 1.94
C ILE A 15 -10.77 16.83 2.30
N LEU A 16 -10.78 15.64 1.68
CA LEU A 16 -11.87 14.68 1.88
C LEU A 16 -11.79 13.92 3.20
N TYR A 17 -10.58 13.64 3.69
CA TYR A 17 -10.35 12.80 4.86
C TYR A 17 -9.38 13.45 5.85
N ASN A 18 -9.52 13.08 7.11
CA ASN A 18 -8.52 13.40 8.13
C ASN A 18 -7.32 12.43 8.01
N LEU A 19 -6.46 12.69 7.02
CA LEU A 19 -5.39 11.79 6.58
C LEU A 19 -4.12 11.98 7.40
N HIS A 20 -3.69 10.91 8.07
CA HIS A 20 -2.46 10.81 8.86
C HIS A 20 -1.50 9.78 8.29
N PHE A 21 -0.20 9.99 8.51
CA PHE A 21 0.87 9.06 8.14
C PHE A 21 1.76 8.80 9.35
N GLU A 22 2.01 7.53 9.67
CA GLU A 22 2.87 7.08 10.76
C GLU A 22 4.01 6.20 10.21
N GLY A 23 5.17 6.17 10.89
CA GLY A 23 6.29 5.29 10.52
C GLY A 23 6.99 5.64 9.20
N LYS A 24 6.86 6.85 8.68
CA LYS A 24 7.54 7.27 7.43
C LYS A 24 9.07 7.31 7.57
N GLU A 25 9.56 7.46 8.76
CA GLU A 25 10.98 7.39 9.14
C GLU A 25 11.57 6.02 8.90
N ASN A 26 10.77 4.95 9.01
CA ASN A 26 11.16 3.55 8.79
C ASN A 26 11.52 3.25 7.32
N ILE A 27 11.09 4.11 6.38
CA ILE A 27 11.33 3.88 4.96
C ILE A 27 12.79 4.24 4.62
N PRO A 28 13.63 3.26 4.19
CA PRO A 28 15.01 3.49 3.78
C PRO A 28 15.15 4.60 2.74
N LYS A 29 16.26 5.36 2.79
CA LYS A 29 16.52 6.49 1.90
C LYS A 29 17.46 6.15 0.76
N ASP A 30 18.26 5.13 0.94
CA ASP A 30 19.42 4.72 0.16
C ASP A 30 19.15 3.55 -0.77
N THR A 31 17.97 2.95 -0.67
CA THR A 31 17.56 1.84 -1.54
C THR A 31 16.10 1.96 -1.95
N THR A 32 15.73 1.24 -3.01
CA THR A 32 14.34 1.02 -3.38
C THR A 32 13.70 -0.01 -2.46
N VAL A 33 12.38 0.09 -2.24
CA VAL A 33 11.63 -0.77 -1.34
C VAL A 33 10.38 -1.33 -2.01
N ILE A 34 9.86 -2.42 -1.45
CA ILE A 34 8.59 -3.02 -1.83
C ILE A 34 7.56 -2.66 -0.75
N TYR A 35 6.59 -1.82 -1.06
CA TYR A 35 5.47 -1.54 -0.18
C TYR A 35 4.45 -2.69 -0.27
N ALA A 36 4.11 -3.28 0.87
CA ALA A 36 3.15 -4.38 0.99
C ALA A 36 1.97 -3.96 1.87
N PRO A 37 0.95 -3.26 1.34
CA PRO A 37 -0.22 -2.84 2.09
C PRO A 37 -1.30 -3.93 2.15
N ASN A 38 -2.18 -3.86 3.19
CA ASN A 38 -3.49 -4.50 3.13
C ASN A 38 -4.37 -3.84 2.06
N HIS A 39 -5.37 -4.56 1.56
CA HIS A 39 -6.20 -4.09 0.45
C HIS A 39 -7.69 -4.11 0.80
N ARG A 40 -8.28 -2.94 1.02
CA ARG A 40 -9.70 -2.75 1.36
C ARG A 40 -10.49 -2.05 0.27
N SER A 41 -9.82 -1.21 -0.55
CA SER A 41 -10.48 -0.35 -1.52
C SER A 41 -9.57 -0.02 -2.71
N TYR A 42 -10.16 0.34 -3.82
CA TYR A 42 -9.44 0.92 -4.97
C TYR A 42 -8.77 2.27 -4.66
N THR A 43 -9.08 2.89 -3.52
CA THR A 43 -8.41 4.12 -3.05
C THR A 43 -7.10 3.86 -2.31
N ASP A 44 -6.80 2.61 -1.92
CA ASP A 44 -5.60 2.28 -1.15
C ASP A 44 -4.28 2.59 -1.90
N PRO A 45 -4.12 2.26 -3.20
CA PRO A 45 -2.90 2.55 -3.92
C PRO A 45 -2.50 4.04 -3.89
N PRO A 46 -3.37 5.00 -4.24
CA PRO A 46 -3.03 6.41 -4.16
C PRO A 46 -2.83 6.90 -2.72
N LEU A 47 -3.53 6.35 -1.73
CA LEU A 47 -3.33 6.69 -0.31
C LEU A 47 -1.94 6.32 0.17
N VAL A 48 -1.53 5.07 -0.06
CA VAL A 48 -0.17 4.60 0.26
C VAL A 48 0.86 5.44 -0.48
N ALA A 49 0.66 5.70 -1.78
CA ALA A 49 1.59 6.50 -2.57
C ALA A 49 1.75 7.94 -2.04
N CYS A 50 0.73 8.54 -1.42
CA CYS A 50 0.80 9.89 -0.85
C CYS A 50 1.81 10.02 0.29
N GLY A 51 1.98 8.98 1.13
CA GLY A 51 2.92 8.97 2.24
C GLY A 51 4.28 8.37 1.89
N ALA A 52 4.32 7.47 0.94
CA ALA A 52 5.51 6.73 0.52
C ALA A 52 6.61 7.62 -0.06
N ARG A 53 7.87 7.14 -0.04
CA ARG A 53 9.00 7.81 -0.68
C ARG A 53 9.09 7.51 -2.17
N GLY A 54 9.74 8.38 -2.90
CA GLY A 54 10.14 8.18 -4.30
C GLY A 54 8.99 7.99 -5.26
N LYS A 55 9.33 7.50 -6.46
CA LYS A 55 8.38 7.08 -7.47
C LYS A 55 7.99 5.63 -7.21
N ILE A 56 6.72 5.29 -7.42
CA ILE A 56 6.23 3.93 -7.22
C ILE A 56 5.78 3.36 -8.55
N SER A 57 6.04 2.08 -8.77
CA SER A 57 5.39 1.26 -9.78
C SER A 57 4.46 0.25 -9.09
N PHE A 58 3.36 -0.10 -9.74
CA PHE A 58 2.40 -1.06 -9.20
C PHE A 58 1.64 -1.81 -10.29
N MET A 59 1.20 -3.00 -9.96
CA MET A 59 0.37 -3.82 -10.85
C MET A 59 -1.07 -3.32 -10.84
N ALA A 60 -1.67 -3.18 -12.01
CA ALA A 60 -3.08 -2.87 -12.15
C ALA A 60 -3.74 -3.84 -13.13
N LYS A 61 -5.04 -4.09 -12.96
CA LYS A 61 -5.80 -4.97 -13.86
C LYS A 61 -5.74 -4.47 -15.29
N GLU A 62 -5.51 -5.37 -16.25
CA GLU A 62 -5.46 -5.06 -17.68
C GLU A 62 -6.70 -4.30 -18.16
N GLU A 63 -7.89 -4.61 -17.61
CA GLU A 63 -9.14 -3.95 -17.98
C GLU A 63 -9.13 -2.44 -17.71
N LEU A 64 -8.34 -1.96 -16.73
CA LEU A 64 -8.21 -0.54 -16.43
C LEU A 64 -7.48 0.24 -17.54
N PHE A 65 -6.76 -0.46 -18.40
CA PHE A 65 -6.04 0.16 -19.52
C PHE A 65 -6.86 0.23 -20.82
N LYS A 66 -8.10 -0.28 -20.84
CA LYS A 66 -9.01 -0.20 -22.01
C LYS A 66 -9.40 1.25 -22.32
N ASN A 67 -9.60 2.10 -21.31
CA ASN A 67 -9.82 3.52 -21.51
C ASN A 67 -8.48 4.24 -21.66
N LYS A 68 -8.19 4.78 -22.84
CA LYS A 68 -6.89 5.39 -23.18
C LYS A 68 -6.50 6.56 -22.27
N LEU A 69 -7.46 7.42 -21.87
CA LEU A 69 -7.19 8.56 -20.99
C LEU A 69 -6.85 8.08 -19.57
N PHE A 70 -7.64 7.13 -19.06
CA PHE A 70 -7.38 6.54 -17.74
C PHE A 70 -6.08 5.73 -17.73
N ALA A 71 -5.81 4.95 -18.80
CA ALA A 71 -4.56 4.23 -18.99
C ALA A 71 -3.34 5.17 -18.95
N TRP A 72 -3.41 6.28 -19.69
CA TRP A 72 -2.36 7.30 -19.66
C TRP A 72 -2.14 7.86 -18.25
N LEU A 73 -3.22 8.18 -17.53
CA LEU A 73 -3.16 8.69 -16.16
C LEU A 73 -2.47 7.71 -15.22
N ILE A 74 -2.96 6.45 -15.15
CA ILE A 74 -2.41 5.45 -14.22
C ILE A 74 -0.99 5.02 -14.60
N SER A 75 -0.67 4.93 -15.90
CA SER A 75 0.70 4.67 -16.37
C SER A 75 1.65 5.79 -15.99
N SER A 76 1.22 7.04 -16.06
CA SER A 76 1.99 8.21 -15.58
C SER A 76 2.28 8.13 -14.08
N LEU A 77 1.43 7.47 -13.32
CA LEU A 77 1.61 7.17 -11.89
C LEU A 77 2.47 5.92 -11.63
N GLY A 78 2.81 5.17 -12.68
CA GLY A 78 3.68 3.98 -12.59
C GLY A 78 2.92 2.66 -12.59
N ALA A 79 1.63 2.64 -12.93
CA ALA A 79 0.89 1.40 -13.13
C ALA A 79 1.34 0.69 -14.40
N PHE A 80 1.41 -0.64 -14.35
CA PHE A 80 1.53 -1.48 -15.53
C PHE A 80 0.50 -2.62 -15.51
N PRO A 81 0.00 -3.04 -16.70
CA PRO A 81 -1.05 -4.05 -16.79
C PRO A 81 -0.56 -5.43 -16.42
N VAL A 82 -1.41 -6.20 -15.72
CA VAL A 82 -1.21 -7.63 -15.44
C VAL A 82 -2.49 -8.41 -15.67
N ALA A 83 -2.36 -9.58 -16.26
CA ALA A 83 -3.43 -10.57 -16.37
C ALA A 83 -3.47 -11.41 -15.10
N ARG A 84 -4.47 -11.19 -14.24
CA ARG A 84 -4.61 -11.94 -12.99
C ARG A 84 -4.95 -13.42 -13.24
N GLY A 85 -4.40 -14.31 -12.42
CA GLY A 85 -4.77 -15.73 -12.40
C GLY A 85 -3.98 -16.65 -13.35
N LYS A 86 -3.04 -16.13 -14.14
CA LYS A 86 -2.26 -16.93 -15.11
C LYS A 86 -0.80 -17.18 -14.72
N GLY A 87 -0.42 -16.93 -13.43
CA GLY A 87 0.99 -17.12 -13.04
C GLY A 87 1.95 -16.28 -13.89
N ASP A 88 1.61 -14.98 -14.07
CA ASP A 88 2.33 -14.08 -14.97
C ASP A 88 3.76 -13.83 -14.46
N THR A 89 4.69 -14.67 -14.91
CA THR A 89 6.13 -14.51 -14.61
C THR A 89 6.66 -13.17 -15.12
N GLY A 90 6.13 -12.67 -16.22
CA GLY A 90 6.49 -11.35 -16.76
C GLY A 90 6.13 -10.19 -15.83
N ALA A 91 5.12 -10.36 -14.98
CA ALA A 91 4.79 -9.35 -13.98
C ALA A 91 5.84 -9.28 -12.85
N ILE A 92 6.42 -10.42 -12.47
CA ILE A 92 7.51 -10.48 -11.48
C ILE A 92 8.75 -9.80 -12.06
N ASP A 93 9.13 -10.12 -13.30
CA ASP A 93 10.30 -9.55 -13.96
C ASP A 93 10.18 -8.03 -14.12
N LYS A 94 9.01 -7.52 -14.55
CA LYS A 94 8.72 -6.08 -14.60
C LYS A 94 8.80 -5.39 -13.24
N SER A 95 8.43 -6.09 -12.17
CA SER A 95 8.51 -5.56 -10.81
C SER A 95 9.96 -5.41 -10.36
N ILE A 96 10.79 -6.41 -10.65
CA ILE A 96 12.23 -6.40 -10.38
C ILE A 96 12.93 -5.33 -11.22
N GLU A 97 12.57 -5.23 -12.49
CA GLU A 97 13.09 -4.18 -13.39
C GLU A 97 12.76 -2.78 -12.85
N ALA A 98 11.53 -2.55 -12.38
CA ALA A 98 11.15 -1.27 -11.77
C ALA A 98 12.02 -0.93 -10.55
N LEU A 99 12.26 -1.90 -9.66
CA LEU A 99 13.11 -1.74 -8.48
C LEU A 99 14.57 -1.41 -8.86
N ASN A 100 15.11 -2.07 -9.89
CA ASN A 100 16.46 -1.82 -10.42
C ASN A 100 16.56 -0.45 -11.09
N ASN A 101 15.48 0.07 -11.66
CA ASN A 101 15.37 1.39 -12.29
C ASN A 101 15.02 2.51 -11.26
N ASN A 102 15.42 2.35 -10.01
CA ASN A 102 15.21 3.33 -8.93
C ASN A 102 13.74 3.73 -8.72
N ARG A 103 12.81 2.80 -8.95
CA ARG A 103 11.40 2.97 -8.61
C ARG A 103 11.03 1.99 -7.53
N ASN A 104 10.40 2.46 -6.47
CA ASN A 104 9.80 1.57 -5.48
C ASN A 104 8.68 0.75 -6.14
N PHE A 105 8.37 -0.36 -5.55
CA PHE A 105 7.29 -1.20 -6.04
C PHE A 105 6.20 -1.33 -4.97
N MET A 106 4.94 -1.35 -5.37
CA MET A 106 3.82 -1.59 -4.47
C MET A 106 3.03 -2.80 -4.95
N ILE A 107 2.84 -3.75 -4.07
CA ILE A 107 2.05 -4.95 -4.31
C ILE A 107 1.15 -5.22 -3.12
N PHE A 108 -0.10 -5.52 -3.38
CA PHE A 108 -1.05 -5.98 -2.38
C PHE A 108 -0.91 -7.49 -2.21
N PRO A 109 -0.36 -7.99 -1.09
CA PRO A 109 -0.09 -9.43 -0.96
C PRO A 109 -1.34 -10.30 -1.00
N GLU A 110 -2.49 -9.73 -0.64
CA GLU A 110 -3.78 -10.41 -0.66
C GLU A 110 -4.30 -10.72 -2.07
N GLY A 111 -3.79 -10.02 -3.09
CA GLY A 111 -4.20 -10.20 -4.49
C GLY A 111 -5.58 -9.64 -4.84
N THR A 112 -6.46 -9.44 -3.87
CA THR A 112 -7.83 -8.91 -4.04
C THR A 112 -8.20 -8.02 -2.87
N CYS A 113 -9.18 -7.13 -3.07
CA CYS A 113 -9.73 -6.34 -1.96
C CYS A 113 -10.47 -7.23 -0.96
N SER A 114 -10.20 -7.01 0.33
CA SER A 114 -10.94 -7.62 1.43
C SER A 114 -12.42 -7.19 1.40
N LYS A 115 -13.33 -8.12 1.64
CA LYS A 115 -14.78 -7.84 1.67
C LYS A 115 -15.27 -7.45 3.06
N ASP A 116 -14.59 -7.92 4.10
CA ASP A 116 -14.95 -7.72 5.51
C ASP A 116 -14.01 -6.73 6.23
N GLY A 117 -13.08 -6.13 5.49
CA GLY A 117 -12.11 -5.17 6.01
C GLY A 117 -10.95 -5.78 6.79
N LYS A 118 -10.94 -7.10 7.00
CA LYS A 118 -9.84 -7.80 7.69
C LYS A 118 -8.69 -8.07 6.74
N VAL A 119 -7.49 -8.19 7.30
CA VAL A 119 -6.29 -8.60 6.54
C VAL A 119 -6.44 -10.07 6.15
N GLY A 120 -6.47 -10.32 4.85
CA GLY A 120 -6.65 -11.64 4.29
C GLY A 120 -5.37 -12.47 4.24
N ARG A 121 -5.47 -13.64 3.62
CA ARG A 121 -4.32 -14.53 3.40
C ARG A 121 -3.45 -13.96 2.27
N GLY A 122 -2.15 -13.76 2.56
CA GLY A 122 -1.20 -13.30 1.55
C GLY A 122 -0.73 -14.41 0.61
N HIS A 123 -0.35 -14.02 -0.61
CA HIS A 123 0.35 -14.84 -1.59
C HIS A 123 1.87 -14.63 -1.53
N THR A 124 2.65 -15.57 -2.05
CA THR A 124 4.13 -15.53 -2.02
C THR A 124 4.75 -14.60 -3.06
N GLY A 125 3.97 -13.98 -3.93
CA GLY A 125 4.48 -13.13 -5.02
C GLY A 125 5.35 -11.97 -4.53
N ALA A 126 4.93 -11.27 -3.48
CA ALA A 126 5.74 -10.20 -2.87
C ALA A 126 7.06 -10.73 -2.27
N ALA A 127 7.03 -11.91 -1.63
CA ALA A 127 8.22 -12.57 -1.11
C ALA A 127 9.19 -12.97 -2.21
N LEU A 128 8.69 -13.48 -3.34
CA LEU A 128 9.50 -13.84 -4.50
C LEU A 128 10.18 -12.63 -5.14
N ILE A 129 9.42 -11.52 -5.30
CA ILE A 129 9.98 -10.26 -5.81
C ILE A 129 11.06 -9.74 -4.86
N ALA A 130 10.81 -9.76 -3.54
CA ALA A 130 11.78 -9.33 -2.54
C ALA A 130 13.05 -10.20 -2.57
N ALA A 131 12.90 -11.52 -2.58
CA ALA A 131 14.02 -12.46 -2.64
C ALA A 131 14.89 -12.21 -3.87
N ARG A 132 14.29 -12.18 -5.07
CA ARG A 132 15.02 -12.02 -6.32
C ARG A 132 15.64 -10.63 -6.51
N SER A 133 15.00 -9.59 -6.02
CA SER A 133 15.53 -8.22 -6.12
C SER A 133 16.50 -7.85 -5.01
N GLY A 134 16.54 -8.62 -3.90
CA GLY A 134 17.29 -8.26 -2.69
C GLY A 134 16.77 -7.00 -1.98
N LYS A 135 15.57 -6.50 -2.34
CA LYS A 135 15.02 -5.24 -1.81
C LYS A 135 14.11 -5.50 -0.62
N PRO A 136 14.18 -4.63 0.43
CA PRO A 136 13.37 -4.80 1.63
C PRO A 136 11.88 -4.60 1.37
N VAL A 137 11.07 -5.34 2.11
CA VAL A 137 9.61 -5.19 2.16
C VAL A 137 9.24 -4.25 3.31
N ILE A 138 8.45 -3.25 3.02
CA ILE A 138 7.82 -2.37 4.02
C ILE A 138 6.37 -2.82 4.18
N PRO A 139 5.99 -3.44 5.30
CA PRO A 139 4.59 -3.72 5.60
C PRO A 139 3.85 -2.40 5.80
N VAL A 140 2.64 -2.29 5.25
CA VAL A 140 1.86 -1.05 5.34
C VAL A 140 0.45 -1.35 5.82
N GLY A 141 -0.01 -0.64 6.85
CA GLY A 141 -1.38 -0.68 7.35
C GLY A 141 -2.19 0.50 6.80
N VAL A 142 -3.26 0.24 6.05
CA VAL A 142 -4.26 1.24 5.67
C VAL A 142 -5.46 1.08 6.60
N CYS A 143 -5.63 2.03 7.53
CA CYS A 143 -6.55 1.95 8.65
C CYS A 143 -7.62 3.04 8.54
N TYR A 144 -8.88 2.63 8.49
CA TYR A 144 -10.08 3.48 8.59
C TYR A 144 -11.26 2.61 9.06
N GLY A 145 -12.31 3.23 9.59
CA GLY A 145 -13.52 2.52 10.04
C GLY A 145 -14.20 1.71 8.93
N GLU A 146 -15.44 1.31 9.08
CA GLU A 146 -16.15 0.44 8.12
C GLU A 146 -16.19 1.01 6.71
N LYS A 147 -16.44 2.31 6.56
CA LYS A 147 -16.57 3.00 5.26
C LYS A 147 -15.84 4.33 5.27
N LEU A 148 -15.27 4.68 4.11
CA LEU A 148 -14.72 6.01 3.85
C LEU A 148 -15.88 6.99 3.63
N LYS A 149 -16.09 7.89 4.61
CA LYS A 149 -17.01 9.02 4.53
C LYS A 149 -16.23 10.33 4.55
N PHE A 150 -16.86 11.44 4.26
CA PHE A 150 -16.26 12.76 4.37
C PHE A 150 -15.69 12.97 5.79
N ARG A 151 -14.45 13.46 5.89
CA ARG A 151 -13.70 13.67 7.15
C ARG A 151 -13.41 12.42 7.98
N THR A 152 -13.63 11.22 7.46
CA THR A 152 -13.19 9.98 8.14
C THR A 152 -11.71 10.07 8.50
N LYS A 153 -11.36 9.71 9.73
CA LYS A 153 -9.96 9.53 10.14
C LYS A 153 -9.38 8.35 9.36
N LEU A 154 -8.30 8.62 8.63
CA LEU A 154 -7.61 7.65 7.80
C LEU A 154 -6.13 7.69 8.14
N ILE A 155 -5.57 6.55 8.53
CA ILE A 155 -4.18 6.44 8.92
C ILE A 155 -3.50 5.44 7.99
N VAL A 156 -2.36 5.84 7.42
CA VAL A 156 -1.46 4.96 6.68
C VAL A 156 -0.20 4.79 7.49
N LYS A 157 0.05 3.56 7.97
CA LYS A 157 1.19 3.20 8.81
C LYS A 157 2.23 2.45 8.00
N TYR A 158 3.49 2.85 8.09
CA TYR A 158 4.63 2.17 7.47
C TYR A 158 5.41 1.46 8.59
N GLY A 159 5.46 0.13 8.53
CA GLY A 159 6.23 -0.69 9.47
C GLY A 159 7.72 -0.68 9.18
N GLU A 160 8.46 -1.41 10.00
CA GLU A 160 9.91 -1.58 9.86
C GLU A 160 10.25 -2.37 8.58
N PRO A 161 11.39 -2.07 7.94
CA PRO A 161 11.84 -2.79 6.76
C PRO A 161 12.20 -4.23 7.11
N ILE A 162 11.70 -5.16 6.29
CA ILE A 162 12.02 -6.58 6.39
C ILE A 162 12.96 -6.94 5.25
N TYR A 163 14.18 -7.31 5.58
CA TYR A 163 15.21 -7.63 4.62
C TYR A 163 15.10 -9.09 4.17
N PRO A 164 14.98 -9.38 2.86
CA PRO A 164 14.80 -10.76 2.39
C PRO A 164 16.00 -11.65 2.69
N GLN A 165 17.22 -11.12 2.76
CA GLN A 165 18.44 -11.86 3.08
C GLN A 165 18.43 -12.48 4.49
N ASP A 166 17.59 -12.01 5.40
CA ASP A 166 17.41 -12.62 6.73
C ASP A 166 16.55 -13.90 6.68
N TYR A 167 15.93 -14.18 5.53
CA TYR A 167 14.96 -15.27 5.33
C TYR A 167 15.32 -16.22 4.21
N VAL A 168 16.09 -15.76 3.22
CA VAL A 168 16.33 -16.46 1.96
C VAL A 168 17.82 -16.52 1.66
N ASP A 169 18.33 -17.73 1.44
CA ASP A 169 19.77 -17.98 1.21
C ASP A 169 20.20 -17.70 -0.23
N SER A 170 19.28 -17.78 -1.20
CA SER A 170 19.56 -17.56 -2.62
C SER A 170 18.57 -16.61 -3.28
N GLN A 171 19.07 -15.65 -4.06
CA GLN A 171 18.24 -14.76 -4.87
C GLN A 171 17.80 -15.37 -6.20
N GLU A 172 18.65 -16.19 -6.82
CA GLU A 172 18.37 -16.80 -8.12
C GLU A 172 17.34 -17.92 -8.02
N ASP A 173 17.50 -18.81 -7.01
CA ASP A 173 16.61 -19.94 -6.76
C ASP A 173 16.13 -19.93 -5.30
N PRO A 174 15.20 -19.05 -4.91
CA PRO A 174 14.76 -18.95 -3.55
C PRO A 174 13.89 -20.13 -3.14
N ASN A 175 14.24 -20.78 -2.02
CA ASN A 175 13.53 -21.95 -1.51
C ASN A 175 12.06 -21.60 -1.17
N PRO A 176 11.06 -22.35 -1.67
CA PRO A 176 9.64 -22.07 -1.40
C PRO A 176 9.27 -22.01 0.08
N ARG A 177 9.90 -22.80 0.95
CA ARG A 177 9.68 -22.76 2.40
C ARG A 177 10.16 -21.44 3.03
N GLN A 178 11.26 -20.91 2.53
CA GLN A 178 11.82 -19.63 2.98
C GLN A 178 10.93 -18.45 2.51
N LEU A 179 10.41 -18.52 1.29
CA LEU A 179 9.42 -17.55 0.80
C LEU A 179 8.13 -17.53 1.65
N VAL A 180 7.68 -18.70 2.11
CA VAL A 180 6.53 -18.79 3.03
C VAL A 180 6.84 -18.17 4.39
N LYS A 181 8.06 -18.32 4.91
CA LYS A 181 8.49 -17.67 6.17
C LYS A 181 8.52 -16.14 6.01
N LEU A 182 9.16 -15.64 4.95
CA LEU A 182 9.20 -14.21 4.64
C LEU A 182 7.78 -13.64 4.48
N LYS A 183 6.92 -14.33 3.71
CA LYS A 183 5.50 -13.98 3.58
C LYS A 183 4.81 -13.89 4.92
N LYS A 184 4.95 -14.91 5.76
CA LYS A 184 4.31 -14.93 7.09
C LYS A 184 4.72 -13.70 7.89
N ARG A 185 6.02 -13.36 7.91
CA ARG A 185 6.54 -12.21 8.65
C ARG A 185 5.86 -10.90 8.24
N TYR A 186 5.90 -10.51 6.95
CA TYR A 186 5.28 -9.23 6.56
C TYR A 186 3.75 -9.25 6.67
N MET A 187 3.07 -10.40 6.55
CA MET A 187 1.63 -10.49 6.78
C MET A 187 1.24 -10.31 8.24
N ASP A 188 2.03 -10.88 9.16
CA ASP A 188 1.84 -10.69 10.61
C ASP A 188 2.04 -9.21 10.98
N ASP A 189 3.07 -8.55 10.42
CA ASP A 189 3.34 -7.13 10.66
C ASP A 189 2.22 -6.23 10.07
N ILE A 190 1.71 -6.52 8.85
CA ILE A 190 0.56 -5.81 8.27
C ILE A 190 -0.65 -5.93 9.20
N LYS A 191 -0.92 -7.15 9.69
CA LYS A 191 -2.03 -7.40 10.61
C LYS A 191 -1.88 -6.62 11.91
N ALA A 192 -0.70 -6.61 12.51
CA ALA A 192 -0.41 -5.84 13.72
C ALA A 192 -0.58 -4.32 13.50
N LEU A 193 -0.16 -3.78 12.36
CA LEU A 193 -0.35 -2.37 12.00
C LEU A 193 -1.82 -1.99 11.88
N VAL A 194 -2.66 -2.90 11.37
CA VAL A 194 -4.10 -2.67 11.17
C VAL A 194 -4.86 -2.88 12.48
N GLU A 195 -4.67 -3.99 13.18
CA GLU A 195 -5.40 -4.36 14.40
C GLU A 195 -4.94 -3.57 15.64
N GLY A 196 -3.69 -3.15 15.69
CA GLY A 196 -3.16 -2.26 16.74
C GLY A 196 -3.63 -0.81 16.63
N THR A 197 -4.52 -0.49 15.68
CA THR A 197 -5.14 0.84 15.56
C THR A 197 -6.50 0.82 16.25
N PRO A 198 -6.72 1.58 17.32
CA PRO A 198 -8.06 1.75 17.88
C PRO A 198 -9.01 2.21 16.77
N GLU A 199 -10.18 1.60 16.65
CA GLU A 199 -11.21 2.10 15.73
C GLU A 199 -11.43 3.59 16.03
N PRO A 200 -11.42 4.48 15.02
CA PRO A 200 -11.71 5.88 15.25
C PRO A 200 -13.13 5.98 15.77
N SER A 201 -13.26 6.31 17.07
CA SER A 201 -14.55 6.57 17.71
C SER A 201 -15.31 7.60 16.89
N GLN A 202 -16.59 7.32 16.61
CA GLN A 202 -17.48 8.19 15.83
C GLN A 202 -17.86 9.48 16.59
N ASP A 203 -17.27 9.74 17.78
CA ASP A 203 -17.76 10.70 18.75
C ASP A 203 -17.08 12.07 18.74
N THR A 204 -16.83 12.67 17.56
CA THR A 204 -16.25 14.04 17.60
C THR A 204 -16.99 15.08 16.73
N VAL A 205 -18.15 14.76 16.21
CA VAL A 205 -18.92 15.74 15.40
C VAL A 205 -20.12 16.33 16.15
N THR A 206 -20.61 15.67 17.22
CA THR A 206 -21.85 16.08 17.89
C THR A 206 -21.68 17.09 19.05
N GLN A 207 -20.46 17.33 19.53
CA GLN A 207 -20.26 18.24 20.69
C GLN A 207 -19.94 19.69 20.33
N GLN A 208 -19.75 20.02 19.06
CA GLN A 208 -19.52 21.42 18.66
C GLN A 208 -20.79 22.15 18.22
N ASP A 209 -21.85 21.44 17.87
CA ASP A 209 -23.12 22.06 17.48
C ASP A 209 -24.06 22.31 18.68
N GLU A 210 -23.98 21.50 19.74
CA GLU A 210 -24.78 21.72 20.96
C GLU A 210 -24.30 22.90 21.81
N ASN A 211 -23.02 23.29 21.71
CA ASN A 211 -22.52 24.46 22.46
C ASN A 211 -22.77 25.81 21.74
N LYS A 212 -23.29 25.79 20.50
CA LYS A 212 -23.64 27.01 19.80
C LYS A 212 -25.11 27.44 20.00
N GLU A 213 -25.99 26.48 20.29
CA GLU A 213 -27.40 26.80 20.58
C GLU A 213 -27.62 27.23 22.04
N ALA A 214 -26.70 26.88 22.94
CA ALA A 214 -26.82 27.30 24.37
C ALA A 214 -26.18 28.68 24.67
N ALA A 215 -25.66 29.38 23.69
CA ALA A 215 -25.04 30.71 23.86
C ALA A 215 -25.87 31.85 23.28
N ASP A 216 -27.01 31.55 22.62
CA ASP A 216 -27.95 32.52 22.04
C ASP A 216 -29.33 32.56 22.70
N GLU A 217 -29.49 31.97 23.92
CA GLU A 217 -30.59 32.22 24.87
C GLU A 217 -30.00 32.98 26.08
#